data_4e039c68c7d6d6fd88ff6099a26d84c4
#
_entry.id   4e039c68c7d6d6fd88ff6099a26d84c4
#
_cell.length_a   1.000
_cell.length_b   1.000
_cell.length_c   1.000
_cell.angle_alpha   90.00
_cell.angle_beta   90.00
_cell.angle_gamma   90.00
#
_symmetry.space_group_name_H-M   'P 1'
#
loop_
_entity.id
_entity.type
_entity.pdbx_description
1 polymer ?
#
loop_
_entity_poly.entity_id
_entity_poly.type
_entity_poly.pdbx_seq_one_letter_code
_entity_poly.pdbx_strand_id
1 'polypeptide(L)'
;ASALVAASEVFRRINENDLPEGLELHVAWIAIGLSALVGWVTLTGSLLAMMKLKGGVEIFGTWYRTPTWGPEWLNYVKGLVLISIVGLLYMTIEEPGNQDYVIAIIALSSILGILFVLPIGGADMPVVVSLLNSLSGIAAAFTGFIIGNNVLIIAGSMVGAAGLILTNIMCKAMNRQL
;
A
#
# COMPACT_ATOMS: atom_id res chain seq x y z
N ALA A 1 7.06 7.15 3.49
CA ALA A 1 6.70 8.29 4.35
C ALA A 1 5.24 8.25 4.78
N SER A 2 4.25 8.24 3.82
CA SER A 2 2.81 8.24 4.13
C SER A 2 2.37 7.11 5.07
N ALA A 3 2.85 5.88 4.85
CA ALA A 3 2.54 4.74 5.70
C ALA A 3 3.00 4.93 7.16
N LEU A 4 4.19 5.47 7.35
CA LEU A 4 4.74 5.73 8.69
C LEU A 4 4.01 6.89 9.37
N VAL A 5 3.65 7.94 8.63
CA VAL A 5 2.88 9.06 9.15
C VAL A 5 1.48 8.61 9.56
N ALA A 6 0.81 7.81 8.71
CA ALA A 6 -0.49 7.24 9.05
C ALA A 6 -0.41 6.38 10.32
N ALA A 7 0.59 5.49 10.43
CA ALA A 7 0.78 4.66 11.60
C ALA A 7 1.05 5.50 12.86
N SER A 8 1.94 6.50 12.79
CA SER A 8 2.24 7.37 13.92
C SER A 8 1.02 8.17 14.40
N GLU A 9 0.21 8.65 13.46
CA GLU A 9 -1.02 9.40 13.78
C GLU A 9 -2.07 8.51 14.45
N VAL A 10 -2.19 7.25 14.00
CA VAL A 10 -3.03 6.25 14.66
C VAL A 10 -2.61 6.04 16.11
N PHE A 11 -1.34 5.72 16.33
CA PHE A 11 -0.83 5.49 17.69
C PHE A 11 -0.97 6.73 18.58
N ARG A 12 -0.78 7.93 18.02
CA ARG A 12 -0.97 9.19 18.74
C ARG A 12 -2.42 9.35 19.19
N ARG A 13 -3.39 9.22 18.26
CA ARG A 13 -4.82 9.38 18.55
C ARG A 13 -5.34 8.38 19.56
N ILE A 14 -4.90 7.12 19.46
CA ILE A 14 -5.26 6.09 20.44
C ILE A 14 -4.72 6.43 21.83
N ASN A 15 -3.48 6.95 21.91
CA ASN A 15 -2.83 7.24 23.18
C ASN A 15 -3.35 8.52 23.86
N GLU A 16 -3.78 9.51 23.07
CA GLU A 16 -4.30 10.80 23.57
C GLU A 16 -5.79 10.77 23.87
N ASN A 17 -6.52 9.67 23.56
CA ASN A 17 -7.99 9.56 23.64
C ASN A 17 -8.73 10.71 22.89
N ASP A 18 -8.06 11.31 21.91
CA ASP A 18 -8.58 12.41 21.10
C ASP A 18 -9.26 11.84 19.85
N LEU A 19 -10.38 11.15 20.07
CA LEU A 19 -11.17 10.53 19.01
C LEU A 19 -12.26 11.52 18.61
N PRO A 20 -12.35 11.93 17.32
CA PRO A 20 -13.45 12.71 16.83
C PRO A 20 -14.78 11.96 17.01
N GLU A 21 -15.84 12.66 17.35
CA GLU A 21 -17.16 12.04 17.60
C GLU A 21 -17.98 11.94 16.31
N GLY A 22 -18.78 10.87 16.20
CA GLY A 22 -19.79 10.71 15.15
C GLY A 22 -19.25 10.32 13.78
N LEU A 23 -19.81 10.90 12.72
CA LEU A 23 -19.51 10.58 11.32
C LEU A 23 -18.03 10.84 10.97
N GLU A 24 -17.40 11.83 11.58
CA GLU A 24 -16.00 12.16 11.39
C GLU A 24 -15.07 11.04 11.88
N LEU A 25 -15.47 10.32 12.92
CA LEU A 25 -14.76 9.16 13.44
C LEU A 25 -14.65 8.05 12.39
N HIS A 26 -15.75 7.69 11.73
CA HIS A 26 -15.77 6.64 10.72
C HIS A 26 -14.92 7.04 9.50
N VAL A 27 -15.03 8.28 9.05
CA VAL A 27 -14.23 8.78 7.91
C VAL A 27 -12.74 8.76 8.24
N ALA A 28 -12.36 9.18 9.46
CA ALA A 28 -10.97 9.19 9.89
C ALA A 28 -10.41 7.75 9.95
N TRP A 29 -11.12 6.79 10.54
CA TRP A 29 -10.66 5.40 10.62
C TRP A 29 -10.57 4.72 9.26
N ILE A 30 -11.52 4.99 8.36
CA ILE A 30 -11.44 4.50 6.97
C ILE A 30 -10.21 5.08 6.27
N ALA A 31 -9.98 6.38 6.38
CA ALA A 31 -8.82 7.03 5.77
C ALA A 31 -7.49 6.49 6.33
N ILE A 32 -7.42 6.28 7.64
CA ILE A 32 -6.28 5.66 8.33
C ILE A 32 -6.02 4.26 7.77
N GLY A 33 -7.04 3.41 7.75
CA GLY A 33 -6.92 2.03 7.28
C GLY A 33 -6.51 1.95 5.81
N LEU A 34 -7.10 2.78 4.95
CA LEU A 34 -6.75 2.85 3.52
C LEU A 34 -5.33 3.39 3.31
N SER A 35 -4.93 4.41 4.07
CA SER A 35 -3.56 4.95 4.00
C SER A 35 -2.53 3.92 4.47
N ALA A 36 -2.80 3.21 5.55
CA ALA A 36 -1.96 2.13 6.05
C ALA A 36 -1.87 0.99 5.01
N LEU A 37 -3.00 0.51 4.50
CA LEU A 37 -3.04 -0.55 3.49
C LEU A 37 -2.21 -0.18 2.27
N VAL A 38 -2.57 0.91 1.59
CA VAL A 38 -1.91 1.31 0.34
C VAL A 38 -0.46 1.69 0.60
N GLY A 39 -0.17 2.38 1.71
CA GLY A 39 1.17 2.80 2.08
C GLY A 39 2.12 1.63 2.33
N TRP A 40 1.69 0.59 3.05
CA TRP A 40 2.52 -0.59 3.33
C TRP A 40 2.67 -1.50 2.12
N VAL A 41 1.61 -1.67 1.32
CA VAL A 41 1.70 -2.38 0.02
C VAL A 41 2.72 -1.73 -0.89
N THR A 42 2.72 -0.40 -0.99
CA THR A 42 3.67 0.32 -1.84
C THR A 42 5.09 0.31 -1.30
N LEU A 43 5.27 0.34 0.02
CA LEU A 43 6.58 0.27 0.65
C LEU A 43 7.24 -1.09 0.38
N THR A 44 6.57 -2.18 0.69
CA THR A 44 7.10 -3.54 0.50
C THR A 44 7.22 -3.90 -0.97
N GLY A 45 6.24 -3.50 -1.79
CA GLY A 45 6.27 -3.68 -3.24
C GLY A 45 7.44 -2.95 -3.90
N SER A 46 7.72 -1.71 -3.49
CA SER A 46 8.84 -0.92 -4.04
C SER A 46 10.20 -1.46 -3.63
N LEU A 47 10.34 -1.96 -2.40
CA LEU A 47 11.56 -2.64 -1.97
C LEU A 47 11.83 -3.89 -2.83
N LEU A 48 10.80 -4.71 -3.04
CA LEU A 48 10.95 -5.91 -3.86
C LEU A 48 11.21 -5.56 -5.34
N ALA A 49 10.56 -4.53 -5.87
CA ALA A 49 10.82 -4.04 -7.22
C ALA A 49 12.28 -3.58 -7.39
N MET A 50 12.81 -2.84 -6.42
CA MET A 50 14.21 -2.43 -6.40
C MET A 50 15.16 -3.64 -6.38
N MET A 51 14.86 -4.65 -5.58
CA MET A 51 15.65 -5.89 -5.51
C MET A 51 15.65 -6.63 -6.86
N LYS A 52 14.50 -6.68 -7.54
CA LYS A 52 14.38 -7.30 -8.87
C LYS A 52 15.13 -6.54 -9.96
N LEU A 53 15.11 -5.20 -9.92
CA LEU A 53 15.85 -4.35 -10.88
C LEU A 53 17.37 -4.50 -10.73
N LYS A 54 17.86 -4.70 -9.50
CA LYS A 54 19.29 -4.98 -9.25
C LYS A 54 19.71 -6.39 -9.68
N GLY A 55 18.76 -7.25 -10.09
CA GLY A 55 19.03 -8.63 -10.52
C GLY A 55 19.22 -9.63 -9.37
N GLY A 56 18.99 -9.20 -8.13
CA GLY A 56 19.13 -10.00 -6.91
C GLY A 56 19.67 -9.18 -5.76
N VAL A 57 19.72 -9.77 -4.59
CA VAL A 57 20.29 -9.17 -3.37
C VAL A 57 21.42 -10.02 -2.86
N GLU A 58 22.52 -9.37 -2.56
CA GLU A 58 23.66 -9.97 -1.88
C GLU A 58 23.39 -9.90 -0.36
N ILE A 59 23.05 -11.05 0.22
CA ILE A 59 22.87 -11.19 1.66
C ILE A 59 23.96 -12.14 2.14
N PHE A 60 24.80 -11.68 3.06
CA PHE A 60 25.91 -12.46 3.62
C PHE A 60 26.87 -13.07 2.57
N GLY A 61 27.16 -12.35 1.47
CA GLY A 61 28.09 -12.83 0.44
C GLY A 61 27.51 -13.88 -0.53
N THR A 62 26.21 -14.15 -0.46
CA THR A 62 25.51 -15.06 -1.38
C THR A 62 24.50 -14.29 -2.22
N TRP A 63 24.59 -14.43 -3.54
CA TRP A 63 23.66 -13.81 -4.49
C TRP A 63 22.35 -14.59 -4.52
N TYR A 64 21.28 -13.99 -4.03
CA TYR A 64 19.93 -14.53 -4.14
C TYR A 64 19.21 -13.85 -5.33
N ARG A 65 18.99 -14.63 -6.41
CA ARG A 65 18.16 -14.18 -7.51
C ARG A 65 16.70 -14.21 -7.08
N THR A 66 16.01 -13.08 -7.18
CA THR A 66 14.58 -13.01 -6.84
C THR A 66 13.77 -13.90 -7.77
N PRO A 67 13.03 -14.90 -7.29
CA PRO A 67 12.26 -15.78 -8.14
C PRO A 67 11.11 -15.02 -8.82
N THR A 68 10.88 -15.31 -10.09
CA THR A 68 9.68 -14.90 -10.84
C THR A 68 8.67 -16.05 -10.78
N TRP A 69 8.17 -16.34 -9.60
CA TRP A 69 7.27 -17.48 -9.40
C TRP A 69 5.85 -16.97 -9.22
N GLY A 70 4.96 -17.31 -10.14
CA GLY A 70 3.57 -16.92 -10.12
C GLY A 70 2.64 -18.06 -10.49
N PRO A 71 2.48 -19.13 -9.67
CA PRO A 71 1.47 -20.14 -9.92
C PRO A 71 0.07 -19.50 -9.84
N GLU A 72 -0.88 -20.02 -10.60
CA GLU A 72 -2.24 -19.46 -10.71
C GLU A 72 -2.96 -19.38 -9.36
N TRP A 73 -2.68 -20.30 -8.44
CA TRP A 73 -3.25 -20.28 -7.08
C TRP A 73 -2.82 -19.06 -6.25
N LEU A 74 -1.73 -18.39 -6.62
CA LEU A 74 -1.27 -17.18 -5.97
C LEU A 74 -2.29 -16.03 -6.07
N ASN A 75 -3.07 -15.98 -7.16
CA ASN A 75 -4.14 -14.99 -7.33
C ASN A 75 -5.27 -15.20 -6.33
N TYR A 76 -5.59 -16.47 -6.01
CA TYR A 76 -6.58 -16.78 -4.96
C TYR A 76 -6.07 -16.35 -3.57
N VAL A 77 -4.78 -16.54 -3.29
CA VAL A 77 -4.17 -16.09 -2.03
C VAL A 77 -4.19 -14.58 -1.91
N LYS A 78 -3.87 -13.84 -2.99
CA LYS A 78 -3.98 -12.37 -3.01
C LYS A 78 -5.41 -11.90 -2.72
N GLY A 79 -6.39 -12.55 -3.36
CA GLY A 79 -7.80 -12.25 -3.13
C GLY A 79 -8.21 -12.50 -1.68
N LEU A 80 -7.79 -13.62 -1.10
CA LEU A 80 -8.08 -13.97 0.29
C LEU A 80 -7.45 -12.98 1.27
N VAL A 81 -6.18 -12.59 1.05
CA VAL A 81 -5.49 -11.59 1.88
C VAL A 81 -6.19 -10.24 1.78
N LEU A 82 -6.62 -9.83 0.58
CA LEU A 82 -7.33 -8.57 0.39
C LEU A 82 -8.68 -8.57 1.10
N ILE A 83 -9.44 -9.66 1.02
CA ILE A 83 -10.72 -9.83 1.74
C ILE A 83 -10.48 -9.78 3.25
N SER A 84 -9.42 -10.43 3.75
CA SER A 84 -9.05 -10.39 5.17
C SER A 84 -8.73 -8.98 5.64
N ILE A 85 -8.03 -8.19 4.83
CA ILE A 85 -7.72 -6.79 5.15
C ILE A 85 -9.00 -5.95 5.21
N VAL A 86 -9.92 -6.13 4.24
CA VAL A 86 -11.21 -5.42 4.23
C VAL A 86 -12.05 -5.80 5.47
N GLY A 87 -12.04 -7.06 5.87
CA GLY A 87 -12.70 -7.52 7.09
C GLY A 87 -12.09 -6.88 8.36
N LEU A 88 -10.76 -6.78 8.43
CA LEU A 88 -10.08 -6.10 9.54
C LEU A 88 -10.35 -4.61 9.57
N LEU A 89 -10.44 -3.96 8.40
CA LEU A 89 -10.84 -2.55 8.31
C LEU A 89 -12.24 -2.33 8.90
N TYR A 90 -13.17 -3.24 8.59
CA TYR A 90 -14.52 -3.19 9.16
C TYR A 90 -14.51 -3.36 10.68
N MET A 91 -13.76 -4.33 11.20
CA MET A 91 -13.61 -4.53 12.66
C MET A 91 -12.95 -3.33 13.35
N THR A 92 -12.00 -2.66 12.71
CA THR A 92 -11.38 -1.43 13.25
C THR A 92 -12.38 -0.28 13.37
N ILE A 93 -13.41 -0.25 12.53
CA ILE A 93 -14.48 0.77 12.60
C ILE A 93 -15.45 0.46 13.75
N GLU A 94 -15.75 -0.80 14.01
CA GLU A 94 -16.67 -1.21 15.09
C GLU A 94 -16.02 -1.09 16.48
N GLU A 95 -14.71 -1.40 16.59
CA GLU A 95 -13.96 -1.29 17.84
C GLU A 95 -12.79 -0.31 17.69
N PRO A 96 -13.05 1.00 17.70
CA PRO A 96 -12.02 2.01 17.59
C PRO A 96 -11.14 2.00 18.86
N GLY A 97 -9.80 1.88 18.64
CA GLY A 97 -8.81 1.91 19.74
C GLY A 97 -8.06 0.59 19.96
N ASN A 98 -8.43 -0.49 19.29
CA ASN A 98 -7.70 -1.75 19.38
C ASN A 98 -6.46 -1.73 18.46
N GLN A 99 -5.26 -1.62 19.07
CA GLN A 99 -4.00 -1.55 18.34
C GLN A 99 -3.68 -2.83 17.55
N ASP A 100 -4.19 -3.97 17.97
CA ASP A 100 -3.91 -5.27 17.36
C ASP A 100 -4.46 -5.35 15.93
N TYR A 101 -5.62 -4.77 15.67
CA TYR A 101 -6.21 -4.74 14.31
C TYR A 101 -5.35 -3.91 13.35
N VAL A 102 -4.81 -2.78 13.81
CA VAL A 102 -3.94 -1.93 13.00
C VAL A 102 -2.62 -2.66 12.67
N ILE A 103 -2.04 -3.34 13.64
CA ILE A 103 -0.82 -4.14 13.43
C ILE A 103 -1.08 -5.28 12.45
N ALA A 104 -2.23 -5.95 12.56
CA ALA A 104 -2.63 -7.01 11.64
C ALA A 104 -2.81 -6.48 10.20
N ILE A 105 -3.43 -5.30 10.02
CA ILE A 105 -3.57 -4.65 8.71
C ILE A 105 -2.19 -4.34 8.12
N ILE A 106 -1.27 -3.81 8.90
CA ILE A 106 0.10 -3.51 8.48
C ILE A 106 0.82 -4.79 8.02
N ALA A 107 0.74 -5.86 8.81
CA ALA A 107 1.38 -7.13 8.49
C ALA A 107 0.81 -7.75 7.20
N LEU A 108 -0.51 -7.83 7.07
CA LEU A 108 -1.17 -8.38 5.89
C LEU A 108 -0.93 -7.52 4.65
N SER A 109 -0.95 -6.19 4.78
CA SER A 109 -0.65 -5.28 3.68
C SER A 109 0.78 -5.42 3.18
N SER A 110 1.73 -5.66 4.10
CA SER A 110 3.12 -5.92 3.75
C SER A 110 3.27 -7.21 2.95
N ILE A 111 2.59 -8.28 3.37
CA ILE A 111 2.55 -9.55 2.66
C ILE A 111 1.91 -9.38 1.28
N LEU A 112 0.80 -8.65 1.19
CA LEU A 112 0.11 -8.38 -0.07
C LEU A 112 1.02 -7.65 -1.06
N GLY A 113 1.79 -6.65 -0.61
CA GLY A 113 2.74 -5.92 -1.46
C GLY A 113 3.83 -6.81 -2.03
N ILE A 114 4.34 -7.75 -1.24
CA ILE A 114 5.31 -8.76 -1.71
C ILE A 114 4.66 -9.69 -2.74
N LEU A 115 3.47 -10.23 -2.43
CA LEU A 115 2.74 -11.14 -3.32
C LEU A 115 2.32 -10.47 -4.63
N PHE A 116 2.11 -9.15 -4.61
CA PHE A 116 1.74 -8.40 -5.81
C PHE A 116 2.91 -8.29 -6.79
N VAL A 117 4.11 -7.98 -6.31
CA VAL A 117 5.30 -7.76 -7.15
C VAL A 117 6.03 -9.07 -7.50
N LEU A 118 5.85 -10.12 -6.71
CA LEU A 118 6.57 -11.39 -6.87
C LEU A 118 6.44 -12.01 -8.27
N PRO A 119 5.24 -12.13 -8.88
CA PRO A 119 5.09 -12.80 -10.19
C PRO A 119 5.56 -11.94 -11.37
N ILE A 120 5.77 -10.64 -11.18
CA ILE A 120 6.05 -9.71 -12.25
C ILE A 120 7.54 -9.80 -12.64
N GLY A 121 7.82 -9.96 -13.93
CA GLY A 121 9.18 -10.05 -14.46
C GLY A 121 9.92 -8.71 -14.47
N GLY A 122 11.27 -8.76 -14.54
CA GLY A 122 12.10 -7.55 -14.59
C GLY A 122 11.82 -6.63 -15.78
N ALA A 123 11.40 -7.19 -16.91
CA ALA A 123 11.05 -6.43 -18.12
C ALA A 123 9.81 -5.54 -17.92
N ASP A 124 8.85 -5.97 -17.09
CA ASP A 124 7.61 -5.25 -16.82
C ASP A 124 7.73 -4.32 -15.58
N MET A 125 8.91 -4.26 -14.94
CA MET A 125 9.15 -3.46 -13.74
C MET A 125 8.91 -1.96 -13.91
N PRO A 126 9.22 -1.31 -15.04
CA PRO A 126 8.93 0.12 -15.19
C PRO A 126 7.45 0.44 -15.02
N VAL A 127 6.55 -0.42 -15.50
CA VAL A 127 5.10 -0.29 -15.34
C VAL A 127 4.72 -0.43 -13.86
N VAL A 128 5.28 -1.42 -13.17
CA VAL A 128 5.02 -1.65 -11.74
C VAL A 128 5.49 -0.48 -10.89
N VAL A 129 6.67 0.08 -11.17
CA VAL A 129 7.20 1.25 -10.46
C VAL A 129 6.30 2.47 -10.65
N SER A 130 5.79 2.69 -11.87
CA SER A 130 4.82 3.75 -12.15
C SER A 130 3.51 3.55 -11.38
N LEU A 131 2.99 2.32 -11.34
CA LEU A 131 1.79 1.97 -10.58
C LEU A 131 1.99 2.17 -9.07
N LEU A 132 3.10 1.69 -8.52
CA LEU A 132 3.42 1.87 -7.10
C LEU A 132 3.60 3.35 -6.73
N ASN A 133 4.16 4.16 -7.63
CA ASN A 133 4.23 5.61 -7.43
C ASN A 133 2.83 6.24 -7.39
N SER A 134 1.93 5.82 -8.27
CA SER A 134 0.54 6.26 -8.25
C SER A 134 -0.17 5.88 -6.95
N LEU A 135 -0.02 4.64 -6.49
CA LEU A 135 -0.56 4.19 -5.21
C LEU A 135 0.03 4.98 -4.03
N SER A 136 1.32 5.35 -4.08
CA SER A 136 1.95 6.22 -3.08
C SER A 136 1.31 7.61 -3.04
N GLY A 137 0.94 8.17 -4.20
CA GLY A 137 0.19 9.43 -4.30
C GLY A 137 -1.19 9.32 -3.65
N ILE A 138 -1.91 8.24 -3.92
CA ILE A 138 -3.22 7.95 -3.30
C ILE A 138 -3.09 7.80 -1.79
N ALA A 139 -2.07 7.08 -1.29
CA ALA A 139 -1.81 6.96 0.14
C ALA A 139 -1.51 8.32 0.78
N ALA A 140 -0.77 9.20 0.09
CA ALA A 140 -0.52 10.55 0.56
C ALA A 140 -1.81 11.39 0.63
N ALA A 141 -2.73 11.24 -0.33
CA ALA A 141 -4.03 11.90 -0.28
C ALA A 141 -4.85 11.44 0.95
N PHE A 142 -4.93 10.14 1.22
CA PHE A 142 -5.59 9.63 2.43
C PHE A 142 -4.92 10.13 3.72
N THR A 143 -3.59 10.17 3.77
CA THR A 143 -2.86 10.77 4.89
C THR A 143 -3.21 12.25 5.07
N GLY A 144 -3.42 12.98 3.96
CA GLY A 144 -3.87 14.37 3.98
C GLY A 144 -5.23 14.54 4.65
N PHE A 145 -6.18 13.62 4.45
CA PHE A 145 -7.47 13.61 5.15
C PHE A 145 -7.30 13.40 6.66
N ILE A 146 -6.37 12.52 7.06
CA ILE A 146 -6.12 12.24 8.48
C ILE A 146 -5.57 13.47 9.21
N ILE A 147 -4.63 14.19 8.56
CA ILE A 147 -3.95 15.36 9.13
C ILE A 147 -4.78 16.64 8.94
N GLY A 148 -5.80 16.63 8.09
CA GLY A 148 -6.56 17.82 7.71
C GLY A 148 -5.80 18.79 6.81
N ASN A 149 -4.81 18.28 6.02
CA ASN A 149 -3.98 19.12 5.16
C ASN A 149 -4.45 19.06 3.70
N ASN A 150 -5.15 20.11 3.28
CA ASN A 150 -5.71 20.22 1.92
C ASN A 150 -4.64 20.19 0.81
N VAL A 151 -3.45 20.73 1.07
CA VAL A 151 -2.36 20.72 0.09
C VAL A 151 -1.89 19.29 -0.16
N LEU A 152 -1.80 18.49 0.87
CA LEU A 152 -1.40 17.08 0.76
C LEU A 152 -2.47 16.25 0.05
N ILE A 153 -3.75 16.54 0.27
CA ILE A 153 -4.86 15.89 -0.44
C ILE A 153 -4.79 16.19 -1.94
N ILE A 154 -4.65 17.46 -2.30
CA ILE A 154 -4.61 17.89 -3.70
C ILE A 154 -3.35 17.32 -4.39
N ALA A 155 -2.18 17.52 -3.80
CA ALA A 155 -0.93 17.03 -4.36
C ALA A 155 -0.92 15.50 -4.50
N GLY A 156 -1.37 14.78 -3.48
CA GLY A 156 -1.45 13.32 -3.49
C GLY A 156 -2.40 12.79 -4.55
N SER A 157 -3.58 13.38 -4.69
CA SER A 157 -4.56 12.98 -5.71
C SER A 157 -4.07 13.28 -7.14
N MET A 158 -3.40 14.42 -7.36
CA MET A 158 -2.82 14.75 -8.66
C MET A 158 -1.70 13.76 -9.05
N VAL A 159 -0.80 13.44 -8.11
CA VAL A 159 0.27 12.46 -8.35
C VAL A 159 -0.31 11.08 -8.58
N GLY A 160 -1.33 10.70 -7.81
CA GLY A 160 -2.03 9.43 -7.98
C GLY A 160 -2.66 9.31 -9.37
N ALA A 161 -3.42 10.30 -9.80
CA ALA A 161 -4.07 10.33 -11.11
C ALA A 161 -3.05 10.34 -12.26
N ALA A 162 -2.05 11.20 -12.19
CA ALA A 162 -0.99 11.29 -13.21
C ALA A 162 -0.22 9.95 -13.34
N GLY A 163 0.09 9.31 -12.21
CA GLY A 163 0.76 8.01 -12.20
C GLY A 163 -0.09 6.89 -12.81
N LEU A 164 -1.41 6.85 -12.58
CA LEU A 164 -2.31 5.87 -13.21
C LEU A 164 -2.39 6.07 -14.73
N ILE A 165 -2.49 7.33 -15.19
CA ILE A 165 -2.50 7.65 -16.62
C ILE A 165 -1.18 7.20 -17.26
N LEU A 166 -0.04 7.51 -16.64
CA LEU A 166 1.27 7.11 -17.12
C LEU A 166 1.39 5.58 -17.20
N THR A 167 0.96 4.87 -16.16
CA THR A 167 0.96 3.41 -16.12
C THR A 167 0.15 2.82 -17.27
N ASN A 168 -1.05 3.36 -17.54
CA ASN A 168 -1.90 2.90 -18.63
C ASN A 168 -1.26 3.15 -20.01
N ILE A 169 -0.63 4.30 -20.23
CA ILE A 169 0.10 4.60 -21.47
C ILE A 169 1.28 3.64 -21.65
N MET A 170 2.03 3.38 -20.57
CA MET A 170 3.16 2.45 -20.62
C MET A 170 2.71 1.01 -20.90
N CYS A 171 1.61 0.55 -20.29
CA CYS A 171 1.02 -0.75 -20.60
C CYS A 171 0.65 -0.89 -22.07
N LYS A 172 -0.01 0.13 -22.63
CA LYS A 172 -0.36 0.16 -24.06
C LYS A 172 0.89 0.13 -24.96
N ALA A 173 1.91 0.91 -24.62
CA ALA A 173 3.17 0.95 -25.37
C ALA A 173 3.92 -0.40 -25.35
N MET A 174 3.82 -1.15 -24.25
CA MET A 174 4.43 -2.47 -24.08
C MET A 174 3.53 -3.61 -24.58
N ASN A 175 2.34 -3.31 -25.15
CA ASN A 175 1.33 -4.29 -25.56
C ASN A 175 0.95 -5.27 -24.46
N ARG A 176 0.80 -4.77 -23.23
CA ARG A 176 0.38 -5.48 -22.01
C ARG A 176 -0.91 -4.89 -21.49
N GLN A 177 -1.77 -5.73 -20.92
CA GLN A 177 -2.93 -5.29 -20.15
C GLN A 177 -2.53 -5.13 -18.68
N LEU A 178 -3.12 -4.13 -18.01
CA LEU A 178 -2.98 -3.91 -16.57
C LEU A 178 -3.59 -5.06 -15.77
#